data_ebf058f333a1a682837cab54e0cd1978
#
_entry.id   ebf058f333a1a682837cab54e0cd1978
#
_cell.length_a   1.000
_cell.length_b   1.000
_cell.length_c   1.000
_cell.angle_alpha   90.00
_cell.angle_beta   90.00
_cell.angle_gamma   90.00
#
_symmetry.space_group_name_H-M   'P 1'
#
loop_
_entity.id
_entity.type
_entity.pdbx_description
1 polymer ?
#
loop_
_entity_poly.entity_id
_entity_poly.type
_entity_poly.pdbx_seq_one_letter_code
_entity_poly.pdbx_strand_id
1 'polypeptide(L)'
;MKILKKINDFLFPLNCLGCGVKDTFLCDSCFRKLTRLEDFCPFCLMPSLYGATCRHCQKKHSLDGAFVALNYSQPLVKKLIKKTKYQPYLFPLLSNLTEALTEKIKKSNFLKNPGKFILLPIPLTSKKNAQRGYNQTEIIAEKLKNDLGLLLDLKTLKKQKETRAQSQLNLRERRKNVNDCFKITREVKGKNFILVDDLITSGSTLDEAAKVLKMKGAYKVWAFVLGRNLESK
;
A
#
# COMPACT_ATOMS: atom_id res chain seq x y z
N MET A 1 -0.47 -17.69 30.34
CA MET A 1 -0.24 -16.73 29.24
C MET A 1 1.16 -16.05 29.28
N LYS A 2 1.68 -15.57 30.43
CA LYS A 2 3.02 -14.93 30.53
C LYS A 2 4.20 -15.86 30.24
N ILE A 3 4.13 -17.16 30.59
CA ILE A 3 5.21 -18.14 30.42
C ILE A 3 5.39 -18.52 28.92
N LEU A 4 4.29 -18.75 28.20
CA LEU A 4 4.31 -19.02 26.75
C LEU A 4 4.90 -17.85 25.95
N LYS A 5 4.63 -16.60 26.38
CA LYS A 5 5.22 -15.41 25.77
C LYS A 5 6.74 -15.36 25.99
N LYS A 6 7.23 -15.66 27.20
CA LYS A 6 8.67 -15.71 27.49
C LYS A 6 9.40 -16.81 26.71
N ILE A 7 8.80 -17.99 26.54
CA ILE A 7 9.36 -19.09 25.75
C ILE A 7 9.42 -18.71 24.26
N ASN A 8 8.37 -18.07 23.75
CA ASN A 8 8.34 -17.61 22.37
C ASN A 8 9.34 -16.47 22.10
N ASP A 9 9.50 -15.54 23.04
CA ASP A 9 10.48 -14.44 22.98
C ASP A 9 11.93 -14.96 23.08
N PHE A 10 12.15 -16.07 23.76
CA PHE A 10 13.46 -16.75 23.86
C PHE A 10 13.80 -17.54 22.58
N LEU A 11 12.83 -18.27 22.01
CA LEU A 11 13.02 -19.05 20.77
C LEU A 11 13.05 -18.17 19.50
N PHE A 12 12.35 -17.02 19.52
CA PHE A 12 12.31 -16.07 18.42
C PHE A 12 12.55 -14.65 18.94
N PRO A 13 13.80 -14.30 19.32
CA PRO A 13 14.08 -12.99 19.88
C PRO A 13 13.72 -11.90 18.86
N LEU A 14 12.89 -10.95 19.29
CA LEU A 14 12.55 -9.77 18.50
C LEU A 14 13.80 -8.90 18.41
N ASN A 15 14.39 -8.82 17.23
CA ASN A 15 15.53 -7.94 16.98
C ASN A 15 15.19 -6.93 15.89
N CYS A 16 15.60 -5.69 16.09
CA CYS A 16 15.44 -4.64 15.11
C CYS A 16 16.10 -5.03 13.79
N LEU A 17 15.33 -5.06 12.71
CA LEU A 17 15.82 -5.45 11.38
C LEU A 17 16.84 -4.45 10.79
N GLY A 18 16.96 -3.26 11.38
CA GLY A 18 17.95 -2.25 11.01
C GLY A 18 19.26 -2.36 11.79
N CYS A 19 19.23 -2.32 13.12
CA CYS A 19 20.43 -2.24 13.97
C CYS A 19 20.63 -3.42 14.90
N GLY A 20 19.67 -4.38 14.98
CA GLY A 20 19.80 -5.57 15.84
C GLY A 20 19.41 -5.37 17.31
N VAL A 21 19.03 -4.16 17.76
CA VAL A 21 18.58 -3.96 19.15
C VAL A 21 17.39 -4.87 19.47
N LYS A 22 17.37 -5.41 20.69
CA LYS A 22 16.37 -6.39 21.15
C LYS A 22 14.99 -5.76 21.36
N ASP A 23 13.98 -6.62 21.48
CA ASP A 23 12.59 -6.33 21.87
C ASP A 23 11.75 -5.49 20.90
N THR A 24 12.21 -5.32 19.66
CA THR A 24 11.44 -4.63 18.60
C THR A 24 11.83 -5.12 17.22
N PHE A 25 10.91 -5.12 16.26
CA PHE A 25 11.21 -5.34 14.83
C PHE A 25 11.80 -4.10 14.14
N LEU A 26 11.48 -2.90 14.64
CA LEU A 26 11.96 -1.64 14.13
C LEU A 26 11.99 -0.62 15.28
N CYS A 27 13.17 -0.27 15.75
CA CYS A 27 13.33 0.73 16.81
C CYS A 27 13.15 2.14 16.27
N ASP A 28 12.85 3.11 17.16
CA ASP A 28 12.61 4.51 16.80
C ASP A 28 13.80 5.15 16.05
N SER A 29 15.03 4.82 16.43
CA SER A 29 16.22 5.31 15.74
C SER A 29 16.26 4.84 14.28
N CYS A 30 15.97 3.55 14.02
CA CYS A 30 15.89 3.00 12.67
C CYS A 30 14.67 3.52 11.91
N PHE A 31 13.52 3.69 12.57
CA PHE A 31 12.32 4.27 11.97
C PHE A 31 12.56 5.71 11.48
N ARG A 32 13.24 6.55 12.28
CA ARG A 32 13.60 7.90 11.87
C ARG A 32 14.58 7.96 10.68
N LYS A 33 15.39 6.92 10.47
CA LYS A 33 16.32 6.79 9.33
C LYS A 33 15.66 6.31 8.04
N LEU A 34 14.37 5.94 8.06
CA LEU A 34 13.66 5.57 6.84
C LEU A 34 13.50 6.79 5.93
N THR A 35 13.97 6.68 4.70
CA THR A 35 13.87 7.76 3.71
C THR A 35 12.41 7.99 3.32
N ARG A 36 11.87 9.15 3.68
CA ARG A 36 10.55 9.62 3.28
C ARG A 36 10.58 10.12 1.84
N LEU A 37 9.46 10.01 1.14
CA LEU A 37 9.32 10.54 -0.20
C LEU A 37 8.51 11.84 -0.20
N GLU A 38 8.92 12.78 -1.04
CA GLU A 38 8.13 13.96 -1.40
C GLU A 38 6.90 13.56 -2.22
N ASP A 39 6.00 14.51 -2.45
CA ASP A 39 4.81 14.29 -3.25
C ASP A 39 5.10 14.47 -4.73
N PHE A 40 4.71 13.49 -5.53
CA PHE A 40 4.92 13.47 -6.98
C PHE A 40 3.76 12.75 -7.71
N CYS A 41 3.58 13.09 -8.97
CA CYS A 41 2.66 12.36 -9.83
C CYS A 41 3.03 10.87 -9.88
N PRO A 42 2.09 9.94 -9.60
CA PRO A 42 2.40 8.51 -9.49
C PRO A 42 2.90 7.87 -10.79
N PHE A 43 2.78 8.55 -11.94
CA PHE A 43 3.15 8.00 -13.23
C PHE A 43 4.41 8.59 -13.84
N CYS A 44 4.60 9.91 -13.80
CA CYS A 44 5.76 10.58 -14.42
C CYS A 44 6.79 11.10 -13.41
N LEU A 45 6.51 11.03 -12.09
CA LEU A 45 7.38 11.47 -10.99
C LEU A 45 7.64 12.98 -10.93
N MET A 46 6.96 13.79 -11.74
CA MET A 46 7.00 15.24 -11.57
C MET A 46 6.40 15.64 -10.22
N PRO A 47 6.98 16.62 -9.52
CA PRO A 47 6.42 17.14 -8.28
C PRO A 47 4.94 17.49 -8.44
N SER A 48 4.13 17.15 -7.46
CA SER A 48 2.69 17.43 -7.51
C SER A 48 2.11 17.53 -6.10
N LEU A 49 1.15 18.43 -5.92
CA LEU A 49 0.50 18.63 -4.63
C LEU A 49 -0.23 17.36 -4.20
N TYR A 50 0.04 16.87 -3.00
CA TYR A 50 -0.54 15.64 -2.42
C TYR A 50 -0.29 14.36 -3.23
N GLY A 51 0.65 14.37 -4.18
CA GLY A 51 0.84 13.25 -5.09
C GLY A 51 -0.26 13.12 -6.15
N ALA A 52 -0.92 14.21 -6.53
CA ALA A 52 -1.96 14.21 -7.56
C ALA A 52 -1.40 13.79 -8.92
N THR A 53 -2.18 13.04 -9.69
CA THR A 53 -1.87 12.75 -11.09
C THR A 53 -1.88 14.04 -11.89
N CYS A 54 -0.76 14.39 -12.53
CA CYS A 54 -0.64 15.64 -13.29
C CYS A 54 -1.52 15.65 -14.55
N ARG A 55 -1.85 16.84 -15.07
CA ARG A 55 -2.76 17.01 -16.24
C ARG A 55 -2.35 16.16 -17.45
N HIS A 56 -1.05 16.00 -17.72
CA HIS A 56 -0.58 15.16 -18.81
C HIS A 56 -0.91 13.68 -18.59
N CYS A 57 -0.67 13.16 -17.36
CA CYS A 57 -0.93 11.77 -17.02
C CYS A 57 -2.42 11.44 -16.88
N GLN A 58 -3.27 12.39 -16.46
CA GLN A 58 -4.72 12.22 -16.38
C GLN A 58 -5.36 11.83 -17.71
N LYS A 59 -4.76 12.20 -18.85
CA LYS A 59 -5.24 11.80 -20.18
C LYS A 59 -5.10 10.29 -20.45
N LYS A 60 -4.25 9.58 -19.70
CA LYS A 60 -3.88 8.18 -19.94
C LYS A 60 -4.14 7.27 -18.73
N HIS A 61 -4.47 7.86 -17.59
CA HIS A 61 -4.58 7.14 -16.32
C HIS A 61 -5.85 7.53 -15.55
N SER A 62 -6.41 6.59 -14.85
CA SER A 62 -7.68 6.74 -14.12
C SER A 62 -7.48 7.07 -12.63
N LEU A 63 -6.28 6.81 -12.08
CA LEU A 63 -5.95 7.12 -10.69
C LEU A 63 -5.79 8.64 -10.51
N ASP A 64 -6.52 9.24 -9.57
CA ASP A 64 -6.47 10.70 -9.31
C ASP A 64 -5.18 11.15 -8.62
N GLY A 65 -4.50 10.26 -7.87
CA GLY A 65 -3.24 10.53 -7.20
C GLY A 65 -2.86 9.43 -6.22
N ALA A 66 -1.64 9.53 -5.64
CA ALA A 66 -1.15 8.57 -4.66
C ALA A 66 -0.27 9.24 -3.59
N PHE A 67 -0.57 8.99 -2.31
CA PHE A 67 0.37 9.23 -1.21
C PHE A 67 1.30 8.04 -1.10
N VAL A 68 2.59 8.30 -1.22
CA VAL A 68 3.63 7.28 -1.05
C VAL A 68 4.57 7.72 0.08
N ALA A 69 4.76 6.88 1.09
CA ALA A 69 5.52 7.28 2.28
C ALA A 69 7.03 7.11 2.12
N LEU A 70 7.50 5.94 1.67
CA LEU A 70 8.86 5.50 1.82
C LEU A 70 9.56 5.24 0.48
N ASN A 71 10.88 5.55 0.44
CA ASN A 71 11.72 5.17 -0.69
C ASN A 71 12.12 3.68 -0.60
N TYR A 72 11.53 2.85 -1.45
CA TYR A 72 11.82 1.41 -1.50
C TYR A 72 13.22 1.07 -2.05
N SER A 73 13.92 2.02 -2.70
CA SER A 73 15.32 1.83 -3.12
C SER A 73 16.29 1.82 -1.92
N GLN A 74 15.88 2.38 -0.77
CA GLN A 74 16.66 2.27 0.47
C GLN A 74 16.73 0.81 0.94
N PRO A 75 17.94 0.23 1.18
CA PRO A 75 18.08 -1.18 1.53
C PRO A 75 17.28 -1.61 2.75
N LEU A 76 17.20 -0.76 3.77
CA LEU A 76 16.40 -1.05 4.97
C LEU A 76 14.91 -1.11 4.66
N VAL A 77 14.33 -0.12 3.96
CA VAL A 77 12.92 -0.12 3.56
C VAL A 77 12.59 -1.36 2.73
N LYS A 78 13.45 -1.69 1.77
CA LYS A 78 13.31 -2.89 0.92
C LYS A 78 13.29 -4.17 1.75
N LYS A 79 14.23 -4.31 2.72
CA LYS A 79 14.29 -5.45 3.64
C LYS A 79 13.01 -5.57 4.48
N LEU A 80 12.54 -4.46 5.06
CA LEU A 80 11.35 -4.42 5.90
C LEU A 80 10.10 -4.85 5.12
N ILE A 81 9.79 -4.20 3.99
CA ILE A 81 8.60 -4.51 3.18
C ILE A 81 8.66 -5.94 2.60
N LYS A 82 9.84 -6.42 2.17
CA LYS A 82 9.96 -7.81 1.71
C LYS A 82 9.65 -8.83 2.80
N LYS A 83 10.16 -8.64 4.02
CA LYS A 83 9.95 -9.59 5.12
C LYS A 83 8.47 -9.70 5.52
N THR A 84 7.72 -8.60 5.49
CA THR A 84 6.28 -8.64 5.78
C THR A 84 5.45 -9.43 4.77
N LYS A 85 5.99 -9.80 3.60
CA LYS A 85 5.28 -10.61 2.60
C LYS A 85 5.27 -12.10 2.89
N TYR A 86 6.20 -12.58 3.71
CA TYR A 86 6.44 -14.02 3.89
C TYR A 86 6.42 -14.46 5.35
N GLN A 87 6.26 -13.54 6.30
CA GLN A 87 6.38 -13.79 7.73
C GLN A 87 5.20 -13.18 8.48
N PRO A 88 4.12 -13.97 8.75
CA PRO A 88 2.90 -13.45 9.41
C PRO A 88 3.16 -12.83 10.78
N TYR A 89 4.14 -13.35 11.54
CA TYR A 89 4.49 -12.80 12.85
C TYR A 89 5.06 -11.38 12.81
N LEU A 90 5.36 -10.84 11.62
CA LEU A 90 5.81 -9.46 11.42
C LEU A 90 4.66 -8.44 11.22
N PHE A 91 3.42 -8.77 11.57
CA PHE A 91 2.31 -7.80 11.53
C PHE A 91 2.59 -6.50 12.30
N PRO A 92 3.23 -6.53 13.50
CA PRO A 92 3.59 -5.29 14.18
C PRO A 92 4.50 -4.37 13.34
N LEU A 93 5.36 -4.95 12.49
CA LEU A 93 6.21 -4.19 11.58
C LEU A 93 5.39 -3.44 10.51
N LEU A 94 4.30 -4.04 9.99
CA LEU A 94 3.39 -3.33 9.08
C LEU A 94 2.76 -2.12 9.76
N SER A 95 2.39 -2.23 11.03
CA SER A 95 1.88 -1.11 11.82
C SER A 95 2.91 0.03 11.90
N ASN A 96 4.18 -0.27 12.23
CA ASN A 96 5.25 0.73 12.26
C ASN A 96 5.47 1.39 10.90
N LEU A 97 5.48 0.62 9.79
CA LEU A 97 5.62 1.18 8.45
C LEU A 97 4.42 2.04 8.04
N THR A 98 3.22 1.65 8.45
CA THR A 98 1.99 2.40 8.18
C THR A 98 2.00 3.74 8.92
N GLU A 99 2.63 3.84 10.09
CA GLU A 99 2.79 5.12 10.82
C GLU A 99 3.45 6.19 9.95
N ALA A 100 4.48 5.81 9.18
CA ALA A 100 5.13 6.74 8.25
C ALA A 100 4.17 7.33 7.20
N LEU A 101 3.21 6.52 6.76
CA LEU A 101 2.17 6.94 5.81
C LEU A 101 1.10 7.79 6.51
N THR A 102 0.68 7.38 7.70
CA THR A 102 -0.27 8.12 8.54
C THR A 102 0.25 9.53 8.87
N GLU A 103 1.50 9.65 9.30
CA GLU A 103 2.15 10.95 9.57
C GLU A 103 2.12 11.87 8.34
N LYS A 104 2.48 11.32 7.17
CA LYS A 104 2.48 12.08 5.91
C LYS A 104 1.08 12.59 5.56
N ILE A 105 0.06 11.73 5.67
CA ILE A 105 -1.32 12.08 5.35
C ILE A 105 -1.86 13.14 6.32
N LYS A 106 -1.62 12.99 7.62
CA LYS A 106 -2.05 13.97 8.64
C LYS A 106 -1.42 15.34 8.40
N LYS A 107 -0.14 15.40 8.08
CA LYS A 107 0.58 16.66 7.77
C LYS A 107 0.06 17.37 6.52
N SER A 108 -0.49 16.63 5.56
CA SER A 108 -0.95 17.19 4.28
C SER A 108 -2.29 17.92 4.35
N ASN A 109 -3.07 17.74 5.41
CA ASN A 109 -4.47 18.19 5.50
C ASN A 109 -5.37 17.72 4.34
N PHE A 110 -4.97 16.68 3.61
CA PHE A 110 -5.73 16.13 2.48
C PHE A 110 -7.12 15.63 2.89
N LEU A 111 -7.20 14.99 4.05
CA LEU A 111 -8.43 14.41 4.58
C LEU A 111 -9.18 15.41 5.49
N LYS A 112 -9.64 16.54 4.95
CA LYS A 112 -10.49 17.49 5.72
C LYS A 112 -11.80 16.86 6.22
N ASN A 113 -12.34 15.90 5.46
CA ASN A 113 -13.56 15.15 5.78
C ASN A 113 -13.32 13.65 5.53
N PRO A 114 -12.72 12.92 6.48
CA PRO A 114 -12.31 11.52 6.28
C PRO A 114 -13.48 10.59 5.97
N GLY A 115 -14.65 10.80 6.54
CA GLY A 115 -15.85 9.98 6.30
C GLY A 115 -16.37 9.99 4.85
N LYS A 116 -15.85 10.87 3.97
CA LYS A 116 -16.17 10.87 2.53
C LYS A 116 -15.38 9.85 1.74
N PHE A 117 -14.35 9.23 2.32
CA PHE A 117 -13.50 8.26 1.64
C PHE A 117 -13.65 6.84 2.21
N ILE A 118 -13.65 5.86 1.33
CA ILE A 118 -13.71 4.43 1.67
C ILE A 118 -12.38 3.79 1.26
N LEU A 119 -11.69 3.16 2.22
CA LEU A 119 -10.49 2.38 1.97
C LEU A 119 -10.85 1.08 1.27
N LEU A 120 -10.16 0.78 0.18
CA LEU A 120 -10.23 -0.48 -0.55
C LEU A 120 -8.82 -1.08 -0.63
N PRO A 121 -8.46 -2.06 0.19
CA PRO A 121 -7.18 -2.75 0.03
C PRO A 121 -7.14 -3.51 -1.30
N ILE A 122 -6.00 -3.44 -2.00
CA ILE A 122 -5.80 -4.23 -3.23
C ILE A 122 -5.84 -5.72 -2.86
N PRO A 123 -6.79 -6.48 -3.43
CA PRO A 123 -6.95 -7.88 -3.07
C PRO A 123 -5.86 -8.76 -3.67
N LEU A 124 -5.46 -9.80 -2.94
CA LEU A 124 -4.67 -10.90 -3.48
C LEU A 124 -5.57 -11.84 -4.31
N THR A 125 -4.96 -12.58 -5.23
CA THR A 125 -5.65 -13.73 -5.84
C THR A 125 -5.84 -14.83 -4.81
N SER A 126 -6.85 -15.70 -4.99
CA SER A 126 -7.13 -16.82 -4.07
C SER A 126 -5.89 -17.67 -3.82
N LYS A 127 -5.11 -17.97 -4.88
CA LYS A 127 -3.86 -18.73 -4.77
C LYS A 127 -2.82 -18.05 -3.90
N LYS A 128 -2.56 -16.74 -4.13
CA LYS A 128 -1.60 -15.97 -3.31
C LYS A 128 -2.08 -15.82 -1.87
N ASN A 129 -3.39 -15.67 -1.66
CA ASN A 129 -3.97 -15.61 -0.32
C ASN A 129 -3.78 -16.93 0.42
N ALA A 130 -4.04 -18.07 -0.24
CA ALA A 130 -3.79 -19.39 0.32
C ALA A 130 -2.30 -19.66 0.66
N GLN A 131 -1.39 -19.20 -0.20
CA GLN A 131 0.07 -19.34 0.03
C GLN A 131 0.58 -18.48 1.17
N ARG A 132 0.03 -17.27 1.38
CA ARG A 132 0.50 -16.30 2.39
C ARG A 132 -0.26 -16.39 3.70
N GLY A 133 -1.51 -16.88 3.66
CA GLY A 133 -2.42 -16.91 4.81
C GLY A 133 -2.99 -15.55 5.20
N TYR A 134 -2.56 -14.44 4.56
CA TYR A 134 -3.01 -13.09 4.86
C TYR A 134 -2.73 -12.11 3.71
N ASN A 135 -3.45 -10.98 3.72
CA ASN A 135 -3.25 -9.88 2.79
C ASN A 135 -2.67 -8.65 3.54
N GLN A 136 -1.43 -8.27 3.23
CA GLN A 136 -0.77 -7.12 3.86
C GLN A 136 -1.55 -5.83 3.70
N THR A 137 -2.19 -5.64 2.55
CA THR A 137 -2.94 -4.40 2.26
C THR A 137 -4.15 -4.25 3.15
N GLU A 138 -4.76 -5.36 3.60
CA GLU A 138 -5.86 -5.35 4.59
C GLU A 138 -5.37 -4.89 5.96
N ILE A 139 -4.19 -5.37 6.41
CA ILE A 139 -3.59 -4.96 7.68
C ILE A 139 -3.23 -3.48 7.67
N ILE A 140 -2.65 -2.99 6.55
CA ILE A 140 -2.36 -1.56 6.35
C ILE A 140 -3.65 -0.75 6.38
N ALA A 141 -4.70 -1.21 5.69
CA ALA A 141 -5.98 -0.52 5.61
C ALA A 141 -6.70 -0.46 6.96
N GLU A 142 -6.66 -1.54 7.77
CA GLU A 142 -7.22 -1.53 9.14
C GLU A 142 -6.48 -0.53 10.04
N LYS A 143 -5.15 -0.46 9.97
CA LYS A 143 -4.39 0.56 10.71
C LYS A 143 -4.77 1.96 10.28
N LEU A 144 -4.82 2.24 8.96
CA LEU A 144 -5.22 3.55 8.41
C LEU A 144 -6.66 3.93 8.79
N LYS A 145 -7.60 2.97 8.79
CA LYS A 145 -8.97 3.17 9.26
C LYS A 145 -8.97 3.71 10.69
N ASN A 146 -8.24 3.04 11.59
CA ASN A 146 -8.20 3.40 13.01
C ASN A 146 -7.48 4.74 13.24
N ASP A 147 -6.38 5.00 12.54
CA ASP A 147 -5.56 6.21 12.74
C ASP A 147 -6.17 7.47 12.14
N LEU A 148 -6.96 7.33 11.06
CA LEU A 148 -7.48 8.44 10.24
C LEU A 148 -9.01 8.56 10.29
N GLY A 149 -9.72 7.65 10.96
CA GLY A 149 -11.20 7.67 11.02
C GLY A 149 -11.88 7.38 9.67
N LEU A 150 -11.24 6.57 8.81
CA LEU A 150 -11.75 6.24 7.48
C LEU A 150 -12.68 5.02 7.51
N LEU A 151 -13.57 4.94 6.52
CA LEU A 151 -14.37 3.73 6.30
C LEU A 151 -13.52 2.67 5.58
N LEU A 152 -13.76 1.39 5.87
CA LEU A 152 -13.07 0.27 5.21
C LEU A 152 -14.08 -0.68 4.58
N ASP A 153 -13.87 -1.06 3.32
CA ASP A 153 -14.66 -2.09 2.63
C ASP A 153 -13.74 -3.14 1.98
N LEU A 154 -13.83 -4.38 2.47
CA LEU A 154 -13.07 -5.54 2.00
C LEU A 154 -13.80 -6.32 0.89
N LYS A 155 -15.03 -5.92 0.53
CA LYS A 155 -15.89 -6.72 -0.35
C LYS A 155 -16.07 -6.11 -1.74
N THR A 156 -16.01 -4.79 -1.87
CA THR A 156 -16.30 -4.07 -3.14
C THR A 156 -15.32 -4.43 -4.25
N LEU A 157 -14.03 -4.53 -3.97
CA LEU A 157 -13.00 -4.82 -4.98
C LEU A 157 -12.54 -6.27 -4.87
N LYS A 158 -12.69 -7.05 -5.94
CA LYS A 158 -12.22 -8.44 -6.02
C LYS A 158 -11.25 -8.63 -7.17
N LYS A 159 -10.24 -9.47 -6.98
CA LYS A 159 -9.28 -9.87 -8.02
C LYS A 159 -9.71 -11.20 -8.64
N GLN A 160 -9.93 -11.20 -9.97
CA GLN A 160 -10.45 -12.37 -10.70
C GLN A 160 -9.36 -13.19 -11.39
N LYS A 161 -8.30 -12.53 -11.88
CA LYS A 161 -7.23 -13.19 -12.64
C LYS A 161 -5.91 -13.14 -11.89
N GLU A 162 -5.11 -14.20 -12.00
CA GLU A 162 -3.72 -14.17 -11.57
C GLU A 162 -2.91 -13.28 -12.51
N THR A 163 -2.21 -12.33 -11.92
CA THR A 163 -1.17 -11.57 -12.63
C THR A 163 0.18 -12.18 -12.32
N ARG A 164 1.04 -12.38 -13.34
CA ARG A 164 2.44 -12.77 -13.13
C ARG A 164 3.12 -11.77 -12.19
N ALA A 165 4.08 -12.24 -11.41
CA ALA A 165 4.82 -11.38 -10.49
C ALA A 165 5.44 -10.19 -11.26
N GLN A 166 5.12 -8.96 -10.87
CA GLN A 166 5.60 -7.75 -11.58
C GLN A 166 7.13 -7.62 -11.61
N SER A 167 7.83 -8.30 -10.68
CA SER A 167 9.30 -8.36 -10.65
C SER A 167 9.90 -9.13 -11.82
N GLN A 168 9.12 -9.95 -12.53
CA GLN A 168 9.55 -10.79 -13.65
C GLN A 168 9.14 -10.24 -15.03
N LEU A 169 8.49 -9.06 -15.07
CA LEU A 169 7.91 -8.50 -16.29
C LEU A 169 8.53 -7.14 -16.62
N ASN A 170 8.70 -6.86 -17.93
CA ASN A 170 9.02 -5.52 -18.41
C ASN A 170 7.82 -4.57 -18.34
N LEU A 171 8.00 -3.27 -18.57
CA LEU A 171 6.96 -2.24 -18.42
C LEU A 171 5.72 -2.46 -19.33
N ARG A 172 5.90 -2.96 -20.56
CA ARG A 172 4.80 -3.28 -21.49
C ARG A 172 4.01 -4.50 -21.03
N GLU A 173 4.71 -5.53 -20.56
CA GLU A 173 4.10 -6.74 -20.03
C GLU A 173 3.35 -6.47 -18.73
N ARG A 174 3.86 -5.59 -17.86
CA ARG A 174 3.15 -5.17 -16.64
C ARG A 174 1.79 -4.54 -16.94
N ARG A 175 1.69 -3.70 -17.98
CA ARG A 175 0.42 -3.10 -18.40
C ARG A 175 -0.58 -4.13 -18.94
N LYS A 176 -0.14 -5.05 -19.80
CA LYS A 176 -0.99 -6.12 -20.35
C LYS A 176 -1.44 -7.15 -19.29
N ASN A 177 -0.57 -7.41 -18.32
CA ASN A 177 -0.80 -8.42 -17.27
C ASN A 177 -1.89 -8.02 -16.27
N VAL A 178 -2.31 -6.76 -16.20
CA VAL A 178 -3.26 -6.23 -15.21
C VAL A 178 -4.64 -5.94 -15.80
N ASN A 179 -4.80 -5.99 -17.14
CA ASN A 179 -6.09 -5.74 -17.79
C ASN A 179 -7.14 -6.76 -17.35
N ASP A 180 -8.33 -6.26 -16.97
CA ASP A 180 -9.49 -7.05 -16.52
C ASP A 180 -9.24 -7.92 -15.27
N CYS A 181 -8.28 -7.50 -14.43
CA CYS A 181 -7.96 -8.25 -13.21
C CYS A 181 -8.94 -8.03 -12.06
N PHE A 182 -9.69 -6.93 -12.10
CA PHE A 182 -10.56 -6.55 -10.99
C PHE A 182 -12.04 -6.58 -11.38
N LYS A 183 -12.89 -6.93 -10.40
CA LYS A 183 -14.35 -6.86 -10.46
C LYS A 183 -14.88 -6.03 -9.30
N ILE A 184 -15.86 -5.18 -9.59
CA ILE A 184 -16.61 -4.44 -8.59
C ILE A 184 -17.88 -5.22 -8.26
N THR A 185 -18.11 -5.48 -6.97
CA THR A 185 -19.21 -6.33 -6.48
C THR A 185 -20.29 -5.56 -5.73
N ARG A 186 -20.10 -4.24 -5.52
CA ARG A 186 -21.03 -3.35 -4.81
C ARG A 186 -21.18 -2.03 -5.52
N GLU A 187 -22.22 -1.27 -5.16
CA GLU A 187 -22.48 0.08 -5.68
C GLU A 187 -21.36 1.07 -5.29
N VAL A 188 -20.79 1.75 -6.30
CA VAL A 188 -19.68 2.70 -6.15
C VAL A 188 -19.97 4.08 -6.71
N LYS A 189 -21.14 4.27 -7.37
CA LYS A 189 -21.51 5.52 -8.03
C LYS A 189 -21.48 6.71 -7.07
N GLY A 190 -20.81 7.77 -7.46
CA GLY A 190 -20.67 9.02 -6.70
C GLY A 190 -19.76 8.96 -5.47
N LYS A 191 -19.22 7.79 -5.11
CA LYS A 191 -18.38 7.61 -3.92
C LYS A 191 -16.91 7.91 -4.20
N ASN A 192 -16.17 8.25 -3.13
CA ASN A 192 -14.72 8.43 -3.16
C ASN A 192 -14.02 7.22 -2.55
N PHE A 193 -12.95 6.77 -3.19
CA PHE A 193 -12.19 5.61 -2.75
C PHE A 193 -10.71 5.93 -2.57
N ILE A 194 -10.10 5.23 -1.64
CA ILE A 194 -8.66 5.18 -1.45
C ILE A 194 -8.22 3.73 -1.55
N LEU A 195 -7.52 3.40 -2.63
CA LEU A 195 -6.87 2.10 -2.81
C LEU A 195 -5.67 1.99 -1.86
N VAL A 196 -5.51 0.85 -1.19
CA VAL A 196 -4.36 0.62 -0.31
C VAL A 196 -3.48 -0.47 -0.88
N ASP A 197 -2.17 -0.18 -1.04
CA ASP A 197 -1.18 -1.15 -1.51
C ASP A 197 0.13 -1.04 -0.71
N ASP A 198 0.95 -2.09 -0.73
CA ASP A 198 2.26 -2.08 -0.05
C ASP A 198 3.34 -1.41 -0.90
N LEU A 199 3.31 -1.55 -2.22
CA LEU A 199 4.35 -1.06 -3.11
C LEU A 199 3.82 -0.62 -4.47
N ILE A 200 4.15 0.60 -4.86
CA ILE A 200 3.93 1.07 -6.23
C ILE A 200 5.23 0.98 -7.03
N THR A 201 5.15 0.36 -8.22
CA THR A 201 6.21 0.32 -9.23
C THR A 201 5.83 1.19 -10.43
N SER A 202 5.18 0.64 -11.43
CA SER A 202 4.62 1.37 -12.58
C SER A 202 3.28 2.04 -12.29
N GLY A 203 2.61 1.70 -11.18
CA GLY A 203 1.25 2.13 -10.86
C GLY A 203 0.15 1.36 -11.60
N SER A 204 0.49 0.41 -12.48
CA SER A 204 -0.50 -0.28 -13.33
C SER A 204 -1.59 -1.01 -12.55
N THR A 205 -1.27 -1.62 -11.39
CA THR A 205 -2.26 -2.30 -10.54
C THR A 205 -3.29 -1.32 -9.98
N LEU A 206 -2.81 -0.20 -9.43
CA LEU A 206 -3.66 0.84 -8.86
C LEU A 206 -4.48 1.56 -9.95
N ASP A 207 -3.89 1.80 -11.11
CA ASP A 207 -4.55 2.45 -12.24
C ASP A 207 -5.68 1.58 -12.81
N GLU A 208 -5.46 0.27 -12.97
CA GLU A 208 -6.52 -0.65 -13.42
C GLU A 208 -7.65 -0.77 -12.41
N ALA A 209 -7.35 -0.85 -11.11
CA ALA A 209 -8.38 -0.82 -10.07
C ALA A 209 -9.16 0.50 -10.09
N ALA A 210 -8.48 1.63 -10.28
CA ALA A 210 -9.10 2.94 -10.42
C ALA A 210 -9.97 3.04 -11.67
N LYS A 211 -9.50 2.51 -12.81
CA LYS A 211 -10.25 2.45 -14.07
C LYS A 211 -11.57 1.70 -13.89
N VAL A 212 -11.55 0.51 -13.33
CA VAL A 212 -12.77 -0.29 -13.12
C VAL A 212 -13.75 0.42 -12.16
N LEU A 213 -13.25 1.07 -11.10
CA LEU A 213 -14.07 1.89 -10.19
C LEU A 213 -14.70 3.08 -10.91
N LYS A 214 -13.92 3.84 -11.69
CA LYS A 214 -14.38 4.99 -12.46
C LYS A 214 -15.41 4.60 -13.53
N MET A 215 -15.20 3.49 -14.24
CA MET A 215 -16.17 2.95 -15.21
C MET A 215 -17.51 2.59 -14.56
N LYS A 216 -17.54 2.26 -13.26
CA LYS A 216 -18.74 2.03 -12.47
C LYS A 216 -19.26 3.27 -11.75
N GLY A 217 -18.74 4.46 -12.09
CA GLY A 217 -19.23 5.74 -11.61
C GLY A 217 -18.62 6.25 -10.30
N ALA A 218 -17.52 5.71 -9.81
CA ALA A 218 -16.78 6.30 -8.69
C ALA A 218 -16.34 7.73 -9.01
N TYR A 219 -16.47 8.65 -8.03
CA TYR A 219 -16.16 10.07 -8.25
C TYR A 219 -14.65 10.34 -8.18
N LYS A 220 -13.99 9.98 -7.07
CA LYS A 220 -12.54 10.11 -6.90
C LYS A 220 -11.94 8.78 -6.46
N VAL A 221 -10.76 8.47 -7.03
CA VAL A 221 -10.00 7.27 -6.67
C VAL A 221 -8.53 7.64 -6.45
N TRP A 222 -8.12 7.63 -5.19
CA TRP A 222 -6.75 7.89 -4.76
C TRP A 222 -6.08 6.58 -4.33
N ALA A 223 -4.77 6.64 -4.00
CA ALA A 223 -4.06 5.51 -3.42
C ALA A 223 -3.23 5.94 -2.21
N PHE A 224 -3.13 5.05 -1.20
CA PHE A 224 -2.22 5.12 -0.08
C PHE A 224 -1.27 3.92 -0.17
N VAL A 225 0.04 4.19 -0.20
CA VAL A 225 1.06 3.19 -0.49
C VAL A 225 2.25 3.33 0.46
N LEU A 226 2.75 2.22 1.01
CA LEU A 226 3.89 2.27 1.92
C LEU A 226 5.17 2.71 1.20
N GLY A 227 5.45 2.17 0.02
CA GLY A 227 6.72 2.46 -0.64
C GLY A 227 6.68 2.50 -2.15
N ARG A 228 7.70 3.14 -2.74
CA ARG A 228 7.94 3.18 -4.18
C ARG A 228 9.38 2.87 -4.51
N ASN A 229 9.58 2.04 -5.54
CA ASN A 229 10.87 1.88 -6.17
C ASN A 229 11.08 2.99 -7.20
N LEU A 230 12.07 3.88 -6.97
CA LEU A 230 12.42 4.98 -7.87
C LEU A 230 13.39 4.54 -8.99
N GLU A 231 14.06 3.39 -8.84
CA GLU A 231 15.03 2.87 -9.83
C GLU A 231 14.36 2.13 -11.00
N SER A 232 13.06 1.86 -10.94
CA SER A 232 12.31 1.13 -11.98
C SER A 232 11.77 2.07 -13.06
N LYS A 233 12.65 2.84 -13.72
CA LYS A 233 12.36 3.50 -15.00
C LYS A 233 12.80 2.63 -16.16
#